data_c98a24896ba845c40a8e9285a62925d3
#
_entry.id   c98a24896ba845c40a8e9285a62925d3
#
_cell.length_a   1.000
_cell.length_b   1.000
_cell.length_c   1.000
_cell.angle_alpha   90.00
_cell.angle_beta   90.00
_cell.angle_gamma   90.00
#
_symmetry.space_group_name_H-M   'P 1'
#
loop_
_entity.id
_entity.type
_entity.pdbx_description
1 polymer ?
#
loop_
_entity_poly.entity_id
_entity_poly.type
_entity_poly.pdbx_seq_one_letter_code
_entity_poly.pdbx_strand_id
1 'polypeptide(L)'
;VDGSGHLCRNEFIDMMKVMRLSTSRPKATGYRTGMKATDIHDMSVGLLQYLFGDLGKEHRLSLHQFETFLHQLRSEIDKLEFTHYDNTNTGSIILQDFGFSVVAGADVLKLQYFIERASKLASRGIYSLDERVSREQFLAFCRLLKHGGTKFQEMIKAHVRAGSQLDKVNFMRFAKDCGEHLSEAQIDVIFFIFDTDGDGLLSPEELLHVTCRWD
;
A
#
# COMPACT_ATOMS: atom_id res chain seq x y z
N VAL A 1 -11.25 8.19 -25.66
CA VAL A 1 -11.82 9.04 -24.59
C VAL A 1 -12.50 10.21 -25.27
N ASP A 2 -13.82 10.30 -25.16
CA ASP A 2 -14.67 11.28 -25.86
C ASP A 2 -14.71 12.67 -25.16
N GLY A 3 -13.99 12.84 -24.05
CA GLY A 3 -13.97 14.08 -23.26
C GLY A 3 -15.27 14.39 -22.51
N SER A 4 -16.19 13.42 -22.41
CA SER A 4 -17.52 13.61 -21.77
C SER A 4 -17.46 13.76 -20.23
N GLY A 5 -16.31 13.51 -19.61
CA GLY A 5 -16.15 13.48 -18.14
C GLY A 5 -16.77 12.24 -17.48
N HIS A 6 -17.25 11.30 -18.29
CA HIS A 6 -17.79 10.03 -17.83
C HIS A 6 -17.05 8.89 -18.51
N LEU A 7 -16.94 7.77 -17.81
CA LEU A 7 -16.29 6.56 -18.30
C LEU A 7 -17.36 5.56 -18.76
N CYS A 8 -17.39 5.21 -20.03
CA CYS A 8 -18.25 4.14 -20.52
C CYS A 8 -17.57 2.77 -20.35
N ARG A 9 -18.35 1.69 -20.48
CA ARG A 9 -17.87 0.31 -20.32
C ARG A 9 -16.67 -0.03 -21.19
N ASN A 10 -16.69 0.38 -22.45
CA ASN A 10 -15.61 0.11 -23.41
C ASN A 10 -14.33 0.89 -23.05
N GLU A 11 -14.45 2.16 -22.69
CA GLU A 11 -13.32 2.99 -22.25
C GLU A 11 -12.68 2.43 -20.96
N PHE A 12 -13.49 1.93 -20.03
CA PHE A 12 -12.99 1.25 -18.83
C PHE A 12 -12.19 0.00 -19.19
N ILE A 13 -12.70 -0.84 -20.08
CA ILE A 13 -12.01 -2.05 -20.54
C ILE A 13 -10.67 -1.67 -21.21
N ASP A 14 -10.66 -0.65 -22.06
CA ASP A 14 -9.46 -0.22 -22.75
C ASP A 14 -8.44 0.42 -21.79
N MET A 15 -8.89 1.21 -20.81
CA MET A 15 -8.05 1.71 -19.72
C MET A 15 -7.41 0.56 -18.95
N MET A 16 -8.17 -0.45 -18.59
CA MET A 16 -7.66 -1.61 -17.86
C MET A 16 -6.65 -2.42 -18.68
N LYS A 17 -6.84 -2.53 -20.01
CA LYS A 17 -5.84 -3.14 -20.91
C LYS A 17 -4.52 -2.37 -20.89
N VAL A 18 -4.58 -1.04 -21.01
CA VAL A 18 -3.39 -0.18 -20.99
C VAL A 18 -2.67 -0.27 -19.65
N MET A 19 -3.39 -0.22 -18.52
CA MET A 19 -2.80 -0.36 -17.19
C MET A 19 -2.10 -1.72 -17.00
N ARG A 20 -2.69 -2.81 -17.49
CA ARG A 20 -2.04 -4.13 -17.45
C ARG A 20 -0.79 -4.21 -18.30
N LEU A 21 -0.79 -3.62 -19.48
CA LEU A 21 0.39 -3.56 -20.34
C LEU A 21 1.51 -2.74 -19.71
N SER A 22 1.19 -1.63 -19.03
CA SER A 22 2.17 -0.79 -18.33
C SER A 22 2.77 -1.45 -17.08
N THR A 23 1.98 -2.28 -16.38
CA THR A 23 2.45 -3.03 -15.20
C THR A 23 3.19 -4.32 -15.55
N SER A 24 3.05 -4.80 -16.79
CA SER A 24 3.78 -5.97 -17.30
C SER A 24 5.22 -5.58 -17.66
N ARG A 25 6.04 -5.20 -16.67
CA ARG A 25 7.49 -5.05 -16.88
C ARG A 25 8.07 -6.41 -17.31
N PRO A 26 8.90 -6.49 -18.38
CA PRO A 26 9.60 -7.71 -18.70
C PRO A 26 10.55 -8.05 -17.55
N LYS A 27 10.22 -9.08 -16.76
CA LYS A 27 11.15 -9.60 -15.77
C LYS A 27 12.36 -10.15 -16.52
N ALA A 28 13.56 -9.72 -16.13
CA ALA A 28 14.86 -10.15 -16.67
C ALA A 28 15.14 -11.67 -16.48
N THR A 29 14.24 -12.40 -15.88
CA THR A 29 14.29 -13.85 -15.69
C THR A 29 13.12 -14.47 -16.43
N GLY A 30 13.36 -15.01 -17.60
CA GLY A 30 12.53 -15.71 -18.57
C GLY A 30 11.23 -16.45 -18.20
N TYR A 31 10.69 -16.26 -17.01
CA TYR A 31 9.38 -16.74 -16.60
C TYR A 31 8.32 -15.71 -16.97
N ARG A 32 7.67 -15.90 -18.10
CA ARG A 32 6.41 -15.24 -18.46
C ARG A 32 5.30 -15.79 -17.56
N THR A 33 5.09 -15.20 -16.40
CA THR A 33 3.80 -15.25 -15.73
C THR A 33 2.89 -14.16 -16.29
N GLY A 34 2.75 -14.13 -17.60
CA GLY A 34 1.77 -13.29 -18.26
C GLY A 34 0.46 -14.06 -18.33
N MET A 35 -0.57 -13.63 -17.63
CA MET A 35 -1.94 -13.99 -17.96
C MET A 35 -2.14 -13.68 -19.44
N LYS A 36 -2.63 -14.64 -20.22
CA LYS A 36 -2.85 -14.48 -21.67
C LYS A 36 -3.90 -13.40 -21.89
N ALA A 37 -3.82 -12.72 -23.02
CA ALA A 37 -4.82 -11.70 -23.42
C ALA A 37 -6.27 -12.23 -23.42
N THR A 38 -6.46 -13.54 -23.47
CA THR A 38 -7.74 -14.25 -23.32
C THR A 38 -8.34 -14.08 -21.91
N ASP A 39 -7.50 -13.88 -20.87
CA ASP A 39 -7.96 -13.74 -19.49
C ASP A 39 -8.62 -12.38 -19.21
N ILE A 40 -8.56 -11.44 -20.14
CA ILE A 40 -9.24 -10.13 -20.06
C ILE A 40 -10.76 -10.29 -20.26
N HIS A 41 -11.18 -11.29 -21.03
CA HIS A 41 -12.62 -11.59 -21.21
C HIS A 41 -13.21 -12.23 -19.95
N ASP A 42 -12.37 -12.90 -19.15
CA ASP A 42 -12.73 -13.55 -17.90
C ASP A 42 -12.63 -12.57 -16.71
N MET A 43 -12.04 -11.38 -16.93
CA MET A 43 -11.96 -10.35 -15.92
C MET A 43 -13.34 -9.75 -15.68
N SER A 44 -14.09 -10.60 -14.99
CA SER A 44 -15.24 -10.23 -14.21
C SER A 44 -16.36 -9.55 -15.01
N VAL A 45 -17.10 -10.37 -15.74
CA VAL A 45 -18.50 -10.06 -16.02
C VAL A 45 -19.13 -9.42 -14.77
N GLY A 46 -18.83 -9.93 -13.56
CA GLY A 46 -19.28 -9.39 -12.30
C GLY A 46 -18.82 -7.97 -11.98
N LEU A 47 -17.56 -7.59 -12.21
CA LEU A 47 -17.10 -6.23 -12.00
C LEU A 47 -17.73 -5.26 -12.99
N LEU A 48 -17.81 -5.64 -14.25
CA LEU A 48 -18.45 -4.83 -15.28
C LEU A 48 -19.95 -4.67 -15.02
N GLN A 49 -20.60 -5.72 -14.55
CA GLN A 49 -22.01 -5.68 -14.16
C GLN A 49 -22.22 -4.81 -12.91
N TYR A 50 -21.32 -4.89 -11.93
CA TYR A 50 -21.36 -4.04 -10.73
C TYR A 50 -21.21 -2.56 -11.08
N LEU A 51 -20.25 -2.20 -11.95
CA LEU A 51 -19.93 -0.82 -12.29
C LEU A 51 -20.90 -0.21 -13.32
N PHE A 52 -21.35 -1.00 -14.30
CA PHE A 52 -22.08 -0.52 -15.46
C PHE A 52 -23.50 -1.11 -15.58
N GLY A 53 -23.88 -2.01 -14.67
CA GLY A 53 -25.18 -2.70 -14.73
C GLY A 53 -25.25 -3.77 -15.82
N ASP A 54 -26.46 -4.27 -16.05
CA ASP A 54 -26.72 -5.32 -17.04
C ASP A 54 -26.47 -4.83 -18.48
N LEU A 55 -26.11 -5.79 -19.34
CA LEU A 55 -25.92 -5.57 -20.78
C LEU A 55 -27.19 -4.93 -21.39
N GLY A 56 -27.05 -3.70 -21.89
CA GLY A 56 -28.13 -2.96 -22.55
C GLY A 56 -28.56 -1.67 -21.84
N LYS A 57 -28.04 -1.40 -20.63
CA LYS A 57 -28.19 -0.09 -20.00
C LYS A 57 -26.89 0.68 -20.16
N GLU A 58 -26.93 1.83 -20.83
CA GLU A 58 -25.79 2.72 -20.96
C GLU A 58 -25.51 3.44 -19.63
N HIS A 59 -25.12 2.69 -18.60
CA HIS A 59 -24.61 3.29 -17.39
C HIS A 59 -23.20 3.85 -17.67
N ARG A 60 -23.05 5.15 -17.46
CA ARG A 60 -21.78 5.86 -17.52
C ARG A 60 -21.31 6.11 -16.10
N LEU A 61 -20.07 5.78 -15.82
CA LEU A 61 -19.45 5.97 -14.53
C LEU A 61 -18.87 7.39 -14.45
N SER A 62 -19.31 8.20 -13.49
CA SER A 62 -18.70 9.49 -13.23
C SER A 62 -17.35 9.32 -12.54
N LEU A 63 -16.47 10.33 -12.64
CA LEU A 63 -15.19 10.35 -11.94
C LEU A 63 -15.37 10.08 -10.44
N HIS A 64 -16.32 10.74 -9.80
CA HIS A 64 -16.60 10.56 -8.37
C HIS A 64 -17.03 9.13 -8.01
N GLN A 65 -17.85 8.49 -8.83
CA GLN A 65 -18.24 7.09 -8.62
C GLN A 65 -17.04 6.15 -8.79
N PHE A 66 -16.17 6.43 -9.76
CA PHE A 66 -14.96 5.66 -9.97
C PHE A 66 -13.96 5.81 -8.81
N GLU A 67 -13.74 7.03 -8.33
CA GLU A 67 -12.91 7.30 -7.14
C GLU A 67 -13.46 6.59 -5.91
N THR A 68 -14.77 6.68 -5.67
CA THR A 68 -15.45 5.98 -4.57
C THR A 68 -15.22 4.47 -4.65
N PHE A 69 -15.38 3.90 -5.84
CA PHE A 69 -15.10 2.47 -6.07
C PHE A 69 -13.65 2.11 -5.75
N LEU A 70 -12.69 2.91 -6.22
CA LEU A 70 -11.27 2.66 -5.93
C LEU A 70 -10.96 2.72 -4.43
N HIS A 71 -11.55 3.68 -3.71
CA HIS A 71 -11.40 3.78 -2.26
C HIS A 71 -11.99 2.56 -1.54
N GLN A 72 -13.18 2.12 -1.95
CA GLN A 72 -13.80 0.91 -1.40
C GLN A 72 -12.95 -0.34 -1.69
N LEU A 73 -12.48 -0.50 -2.92
CA LEU A 73 -11.63 -1.63 -3.32
C LEU A 73 -10.34 -1.69 -2.49
N ARG A 74 -9.67 -0.55 -2.32
CA ARG A 74 -8.47 -0.46 -1.49
C ARG A 74 -8.76 -0.84 -0.04
N SER A 75 -9.83 -0.31 0.52
CA SER A 75 -10.25 -0.64 1.90
C SER A 75 -10.53 -2.13 2.08
N GLU A 76 -11.17 -2.78 1.10
CA GLU A 76 -11.41 -4.23 1.17
C GLU A 76 -10.12 -5.05 1.04
N ILE A 77 -9.19 -4.62 0.18
CA ILE A 77 -7.86 -5.25 0.06
C ILE A 77 -7.10 -5.16 1.38
N ASP A 78 -7.11 -4.00 2.06
CA ASP A 78 -6.43 -3.83 3.36
C ASP A 78 -7.04 -4.71 4.44
N LYS A 79 -8.37 -4.86 4.44
CA LYS A 79 -9.07 -5.76 5.37
C LYS A 79 -8.70 -7.22 5.12
N LEU A 80 -8.60 -7.63 3.85
CA LEU A 80 -8.17 -8.97 3.47
C LEU A 80 -6.72 -9.22 3.87
N GLU A 81 -5.83 -8.24 3.66
CA GLU A 81 -4.44 -8.32 4.07
C GLU A 81 -4.32 -8.46 5.60
N PHE A 82 -5.07 -7.65 6.37
CA PHE A 82 -5.11 -7.81 7.82
C PHE A 82 -5.57 -9.21 8.22
N THR A 83 -6.64 -9.72 7.61
CA THR A 83 -7.17 -11.06 7.90
C THR A 83 -6.15 -12.17 7.58
N HIS A 84 -5.30 -11.95 6.57
CA HIS A 84 -4.22 -12.88 6.23
C HIS A 84 -3.21 -13.02 7.38
N TYR A 85 -2.90 -11.93 8.07
CA TYR A 85 -1.98 -11.95 9.23
C TYR A 85 -2.68 -12.31 10.56
N ASP A 86 -3.97 -12.03 10.72
CA ASP A 86 -4.76 -12.39 11.91
C ASP A 86 -5.29 -13.83 11.84
N ASN A 87 -4.39 -14.80 11.76
CA ASN A 87 -4.73 -16.22 11.63
C ASN A 87 -5.59 -16.77 12.79
N THR A 88 -5.58 -16.09 13.92
CA THR A 88 -6.30 -16.51 15.14
C THR A 88 -7.62 -15.76 15.33
N ASN A 89 -7.99 -14.87 14.42
CA ASN A 89 -9.19 -14.03 14.48
C ASN A 89 -9.34 -13.28 15.82
N THR A 90 -8.23 -12.77 16.34
CA THR A 90 -8.20 -12.00 17.60
C THR A 90 -8.49 -10.51 17.39
N GLY A 91 -8.58 -10.05 16.14
CA GLY A 91 -8.69 -8.64 15.80
C GLY A 91 -7.38 -7.87 15.98
N SER A 92 -6.26 -8.58 16.14
CA SER A 92 -4.93 -7.99 16.30
C SER A 92 -3.84 -8.91 15.75
N ILE A 93 -2.74 -8.32 15.27
CA ILE A 93 -1.57 -9.04 14.74
C ILE A 93 -0.34 -8.74 15.56
N ILE A 94 0.62 -9.66 15.58
CA ILE A 94 1.91 -9.45 16.27
C ILE A 94 2.76 -8.45 15.48
N LEU A 95 3.68 -7.77 16.18
CA LEU A 95 4.54 -6.75 15.56
C LEU A 95 5.41 -7.30 14.43
N GLN A 96 5.80 -8.56 14.49
CA GLN A 96 6.56 -9.20 13.41
C GLN A 96 5.75 -9.31 12.12
N ASP A 97 4.48 -9.74 12.21
CA ASP A 97 3.59 -9.85 11.05
C ASP A 97 3.28 -8.46 10.48
N PHE A 98 3.10 -7.46 11.36
CA PHE A 98 3.03 -6.07 10.94
C PHE A 98 4.29 -5.65 10.19
N GLY A 99 5.49 -5.98 10.70
CA GLY A 99 6.77 -5.73 10.02
C GLY A 99 6.83 -6.35 8.61
N PHE A 100 6.37 -7.59 8.44
CA PHE A 100 6.30 -8.20 7.11
C PHE A 100 5.33 -7.47 6.18
N SER A 101 4.20 -6.99 6.69
CA SER A 101 3.26 -6.18 5.87
C SER A 101 3.84 -4.84 5.44
N VAL A 102 4.66 -4.22 6.31
CA VAL A 102 5.41 -2.99 6.00
C VAL A 102 6.40 -3.24 4.86
N VAL A 103 7.16 -4.33 4.96
CA VAL A 103 8.19 -4.71 3.97
C VAL A 103 7.59 -5.13 2.64
N ALA A 104 6.38 -5.70 2.62
CA ALA A 104 5.72 -6.13 1.39
C ALA A 104 5.54 -4.98 0.36
N GLY A 105 5.62 -3.72 0.81
CA GLY A 105 5.60 -2.52 0.00
C GLY A 105 6.97 -1.96 -0.40
N ALA A 106 8.07 -2.51 0.11
CA ALA A 106 9.41 -1.97 -0.09
C ALA A 106 9.97 -2.25 -1.51
N ASP A 107 11.06 -1.55 -1.84
CA ASP A 107 11.77 -1.75 -3.11
C ASP A 107 12.23 -3.22 -3.26
N VAL A 108 11.90 -3.81 -4.41
CA VAL A 108 12.24 -5.20 -4.75
C VAL A 108 13.76 -5.46 -4.66
N LEU A 109 14.59 -4.46 -4.98
CA LEU A 109 16.05 -4.62 -4.95
C LEU A 109 16.60 -4.79 -3.52
N LYS A 110 15.93 -4.24 -2.52
CA LYS A 110 16.30 -4.34 -1.10
C LYS A 110 15.35 -5.24 -0.29
N LEU A 111 14.39 -5.85 -0.94
CA LEU A 111 13.33 -6.63 -0.29
C LEU A 111 13.89 -7.71 0.65
N GLN A 112 14.87 -8.48 0.19
CA GLN A 112 15.50 -9.54 1.00
C GLN A 112 16.13 -8.97 2.28
N TYR A 113 16.82 -7.85 2.19
CA TYR A 113 17.43 -7.19 3.33
C TYR A 113 16.38 -6.74 4.37
N PHE A 114 15.27 -6.14 3.90
CA PHE A 114 14.21 -5.71 4.80
C PHE A 114 13.44 -6.87 5.42
N ILE A 115 13.24 -7.99 4.68
CA ILE A 115 12.65 -9.22 5.22
C ILE A 115 13.52 -9.78 6.36
N GLU A 116 14.84 -9.79 6.20
CA GLU A 116 15.77 -10.22 7.25
C GLU A 116 15.70 -9.31 8.49
N ARG A 117 15.53 -8.01 8.32
CA ARG A 117 15.33 -7.09 9.44
C ARG A 117 13.99 -7.37 10.13
N ALA A 118 12.89 -7.49 9.39
CA ALA A 118 11.58 -7.81 9.94
C ALA A 118 11.58 -9.14 10.71
N SER A 119 12.30 -10.15 10.23
CA SER A 119 12.41 -11.44 10.94
C SER A 119 13.15 -11.34 12.28
N LYS A 120 14.00 -10.34 12.45
CA LYS A 120 14.75 -10.09 13.69
C LYS A 120 13.97 -9.30 14.74
N LEU A 121 12.78 -8.79 14.43
CA LEU A 121 11.94 -8.06 15.39
C LEU A 121 11.65 -8.88 16.65
N ALA A 122 11.27 -10.15 16.48
CA ALA A 122 10.96 -11.03 17.62
C ALA A 122 12.19 -11.37 18.47
N SER A 123 13.40 -11.45 17.88
CA SER A 123 14.61 -11.91 18.57
C SER A 123 15.31 -10.82 19.36
N ARG A 124 15.02 -9.54 19.13
CA ARG A 124 15.72 -8.43 19.81
C ARG A 124 15.18 -8.06 21.17
N GLY A 125 14.02 -8.63 21.60
CA GLY A 125 13.45 -8.34 22.92
C GLY A 125 13.06 -6.86 23.14
N ILE A 126 12.97 -6.08 22.07
CA ILE A 126 12.65 -4.65 22.11
C ILE A 126 11.20 -4.43 22.48
N TYR A 127 10.37 -5.44 22.23
CA TYR A 127 8.93 -5.40 22.44
C TYR A 127 8.50 -6.56 23.36
N SER A 128 7.48 -6.33 24.17
CA SER A 128 6.78 -7.41 24.84
C SER A 128 6.21 -8.35 23.77
N LEU A 129 6.34 -9.66 23.97
CA LEU A 129 5.74 -10.67 23.09
C LEU A 129 4.21 -10.50 22.97
N ASP A 130 3.61 -9.76 23.90
CA ASP A 130 2.18 -9.48 23.97
C ASP A 130 1.78 -8.21 23.21
N GLU A 131 2.75 -7.42 22.72
CA GLU A 131 2.46 -6.17 22.03
C GLU A 131 1.94 -6.45 20.61
N ARG A 132 0.76 -5.93 20.34
CA ARG A 132 0.01 -6.22 19.10
C ARG A 132 -0.46 -4.94 18.42
N VAL A 133 -0.67 -5.04 17.12
CA VAL A 133 -1.28 -4.01 16.28
C VAL A 133 -2.74 -4.38 16.06
N SER A 134 -3.66 -3.52 16.51
CA SER A 134 -5.08 -3.71 16.28
C SER A 134 -5.43 -3.52 14.80
N ARG A 135 -6.61 -4.03 14.40
CA ARG A 135 -7.12 -3.83 13.04
C ARG A 135 -7.20 -2.35 12.66
N GLU A 136 -7.65 -1.50 13.58
CA GLU A 136 -7.76 -0.05 13.33
C GLU A 136 -6.40 0.60 13.11
N GLN A 137 -5.41 0.26 13.92
CA GLN A 137 -4.04 0.72 13.78
C GLN A 137 -3.40 0.25 12.47
N PHE A 138 -3.66 -1.00 12.06
CA PHE A 138 -3.20 -1.52 10.78
C PHE A 138 -3.83 -0.77 9.59
N LEU A 139 -5.14 -0.54 9.64
CA LEU A 139 -5.83 0.22 8.59
C LEU A 139 -5.39 1.69 8.55
N ALA A 140 -5.09 2.32 9.69
CA ALA A 140 -4.49 3.65 9.76
C ALA A 140 -3.13 3.70 9.04
N PHE A 141 -2.28 2.69 9.29
CA PHE A 141 -1.01 2.53 8.57
C PHE A 141 -1.22 2.38 7.06
N CYS A 142 -2.18 1.55 6.62
CA CYS A 142 -2.48 1.38 5.20
C CYS A 142 -2.95 2.68 4.55
N ARG A 143 -3.86 3.43 5.20
CA ARG A 143 -4.32 4.72 4.68
C ARG A 143 -3.19 5.72 4.58
N LEU A 144 -2.31 5.78 5.57
CA LEU A 144 -1.20 6.73 5.58
C LEU A 144 -0.12 6.37 4.57
N LEU A 145 0.36 5.13 4.58
CA LEU A 145 1.56 4.73 3.85
C LEU A 145 1.28 3.96 2.58
N LYS A 146 0.25 3.13 2.52
CA LYS A 146 -0.06 2.35 1.32
C LYS A 146 -0.94 3.08 0.32
N HIS A 147 -1.84 3.94 0.78
CA HIS A 147 -2.77 4.66 -0.09
C HIS A 147 -2.44 6.14 -0.19
N GLY A 148 -1.36 6.55 0.47
CA GLY A 148 -0.72 7.83 0.46
C GLY A 148 -1.66 8.99 0.20
N GLY A 149 -2.31 9.51 1.22
CA GLY A 149 -2.92 10.82 1.07
C GLY A 149 -1.86 11.76 0.52
N THR A 150 -2.19 12.49 -0.54
CA THR A 150 -1.29 13.45 -1.21
C THR A 150 -0.49 14.29 -0.21
N LYS A 151 -1.10 14.62 0.94
CA LYS A 151 -0.49 15.41 2.01
C LYS A 151 0.71 14.73 2.66
N PHE A 152 0.61 13.45 3.05
CA PHE A 152 1.73 12.72 3.67
C PHE A 152 2.89 12.57 2.69
N GLN A 153 2.60 12.20 1.45
CA GLN A 153 3.62 12.08 0.40
C GLN A 153 4.29 13.42 0.10
N GLU A 154 3.54 14.51 0.05
CA GLU A 154 4.10 15.86 -0.13
C GLU A 154 5.02 16.26 1.03
N MET A 155 4.64 15.94 2.27
CA MET A 155 5.48 16.19 3.45
C MET A 155 6.77 15.39 3.39
N ILE A 156 6.72 14.10 3.05
CA ILE A 156 7.90 13.27 2.86
C ILE A 156 8.76 13.79 1.70
N LYS A 157 8.17 14.07 0.54
CA LYS A 157 8.89 14.63 -0.62
C LYS A 157 9.55 15.97 -0.30
N ALA A 158 8.91 16.82 0.51
CA ALA A 158 9.50 18.07 0.97
C ALA A 158 10.73 17.84 1.87
N HIS A 159 10.67 16.86 2.79
CA HIS A 159 11.78 16.45 3.64
C HIS A 159 12.97 15.91 2.82
N VAL A 160 12.66 15.02 1.87
CA VAL A 160 13.65 14.46 0.95
C VAL A 160 14.34 15.56 0.13
N ARG A 161 13.58 16.51 -0.42
CA ARG A 161 14.13 17.65 -1.18
C ARG A 161 14.98 18.59 -0.33
N ALA A 162 14.64 18.75 0.95
CA ALA A 162 15.41 19.55 1.89
C ALA A 162 16.69 18.87 2.37
N GLY A 163 16.91 17.59 2.04
CA GLY A 163 18.01 16.79 2.56
C GLY A 163 17.95 16.58 4.07
N SER A 164 16.75 16.67 4.66
CA SER A 164 16.54 16.58 6.10
C SER A 164 16.25 15.15 6.52
N GLN A 165 16.82 14.74 7.65
CA GLN A 165 16.49 13.48 8.31
C GLN A 165 15.19 13.63 9.11
N LEU A 166 14.43 12.55 9.24
CA LEU A 166 13.15 12.53 9.94
C LEU A 166 13.24 11.65 11.19
N ASP A 167 12.99 12.23 12.35
CA ASP A 167 12.89 11.51 13.62
C ASP A 167 11.49 10.92 13.85
N LYS A 168 11.36 10.01 14.82
CA LYS A 168 10.10 9.34 15.19
C LYS A 168 9.02 10.34 15.62
N VAL A 169 9.39 11.41 16.34
CA VAL A 169 8.44 12.41 16.86
C VAL A 169 7.81 13.19 15.70
N ASN A 170 8.65 13.62 14.75
CA ASN A 170 8.18 14.32 13.57
C ASN A 170 7.40 13.40 12.64
N PHE A 171 7.79 12.13 12.51
CA PHE A 171 7.03 11.13 11.75
C PHE A 171 5.62 10.93 12.35
N MET A 172 5.53 10.78 13.67
CA MET A 172 4.25 10.68 14.39
C MET A 172 3.40 11.94 14.20
N ARG A 173 4.01 13.12 14.27
CA ARG A 173 3.31 14.38 14.03
C ARG A 173 2.77 14.46 12.60
N PHE A 174 3.55 14.05 11.60
CA PHE A 174 3.11 14.04 10.22
C PHE A 174 1.92 13.09 10.00
N ALA A 175 1.95 11.90 10.62
CA ALA A 175 0.80 10.99 10.59
C ALA A 175 -0.46 11.65 11.18
N LYS A 176 -0.33 12.29 12.34
CA LYS A 176 -1.41 13.01 13.02
C LYS A 176 -1.95 14.18 12.19
N ASP A 177 -1.08 14.94 11.53
CA ASP A 177 -1.46 16.05 10.65
C ASP A 177 -2.23 15.58 9.41
N CYS A 178 -2.06 14.30 9.05
CA CYS A 178 -2.84 13.63 8.00
C CYS A 178 -4.14 13.01 8.51
N GLY A 179 -4.43 13.11 9.83
CA GLY A 179 -5.63 12.55 10.45
C GLY A 179 -5.50 11.08 10.86
N GLU A 180 -4.29 10.51 10.80
CA GLU A 180 -4.04 9.12 11.16
C GLU A 180 -3.23 9.01 12.45
N HIS A 181 -3.54 8.00 13.26
CA HIS A 181 -2.85 7.73 14.51
C HIS A 181 -2.11 6.40 14.43
N LEU A 182 -0.78 6.46 14.42
CA LEU A 182 0.08 5.30 14.55
C LEU A 182 0.50 5.15 16.02
N SER A 183 0.59 3.91 16.51
CA SER A 183 1.16 3.63 17.82
C SER A 183 2.68 3.79 17.80
N GLU A 184 3.28 4.01 18.98
CA GLU A 184 4.74 4.06 19.12
C GLU A 184 5.38 2.77 18.61
N ALA A 185 4.80 1.62 18.92
CA ALA A 185 5.28 0.33 18.45
C ALA A 185 5.28 0.21 16.91
N GLN A 186 4.26 0.73 16.24
CA GLN A 186 4.24 0.75 14.76
C GLN A 186 5.36 1.62 14.19
N ILE A 187 5.59 2.79 14.78
CA ILE A 187 6.66 3.71 14.35
C ILE A 187 8.02 3.08 14.60
N ASP A 188 8.19 2.46 15.76
CA ASP A 188 9.43 1.77 16.09
C ASP A 188 9.74 0.63 15.12
N VAL A 189 8.72 -0.15 14.70
CA VAL A 189 8.87 -1.19 13.68
C VAL A 189 9.30 -0.59 12.35
N ILE A 190 8.68 0.53 11.91
CA ILE A 190 9.03 1.21 10.66
C ILE A 190 10.49 1.68 10.71
N PHE A 191 10.89 2.36 11.78
CA PHE A 191 12.26 2.82 11.95
C PHE A 191 13.24 1.66 12.05
N PHE A 192 12.92 0.61 12.82
CA PHE A 192 13.77 -0.57 12.90
C PHE A 192 14.01 -1.23 11.54
N ILE A 193 13.03 -1.23 10.64
CA ILE A 193 13.16 -1.84 9.32
C ILE A 193 13.97 -0.94 8.38
N PHE A 194 13.68 0.35 8.32
CA PHE A 194 14.19 1.25 7.29
C PHE A 194 15.41 2.09 7.70
N ASP A 195 15.61 2.37 8.99
CA ASP A 195 16.84 2.98 9.52
C ASP A 195 17.98 1.97 9.38
N THR A 196 18.73 2.07 8.29
CA THR A 196 19.73 1.07 7.90
C THR A 196 21.07 1.28 8.61
N ASP A 197 21.43 2.52 8.94
CA ASP A 197 22.67 2.87 9.64
C ASP A 197 22.52 2.89 11.17
N GLY A 198 21.28 2.87 11.68
CA GLY A 198 20.97 2.74 13.10
C GLY A 198 21.16 4.02 13.89
N ASP A 199 21.09 5.18 13.25
CA ASP A 199 21.23 6.49 13.88
C ASP A 199 19.95 6.99 14.58
N GLY A 200 18.83 6.26 14.41
CA GLY A 200 17.52 6.56 15.00
C GLY A 200 16.70 7.58 14.19
N LEU A 201 17.19 7.96 13.02
CA LEU A 201 16.55 8.87 12.09
C LEU A 201 16.26 8.14 10.78
N LEU A 202 15.41 8.71 9.95
CA LEU A 202 15.26 8.27 8.56
C LEU A 202 15.86 9.32 7.63
N SER A 203 16.93 8.96 6.96
CA SER A 203 17.56 9.77 5.93
C SER A 203 16.64 9.90 4.70
N PRO A 204 16.87 10.90 3.81
CA PRO A 204 16.11 11.03 2.57
C PRO A 204 16.06 9.76 1.72
N GLU A 205 17.15 9.00 1.67
CA GLU A 205 17.23 7.75 0.91
C GLU A 205 16.41 6.64 1.57
N GLU A 206 16.42 6.54 2.89
CA GLU A 206 15.64 5.58 3.66
C GLU A 206 14.12 5.91 3.62
N LEU A 207 13.79 7.20 3.66
CA LEU A 207 12.40 7.65 3.48
C LEU A 207 11.84 7.26 2.11
N LEU A 208 12.64 7.29 1.05
CA LEU A 208 12.22 6.80 -0.25
C LEU A 208 11.86 5.31 -0.21
N HIS A 209 12.56 4.50 0.57
CA HIS A 209 12.21 3.08 0.70
C HIS A 209 10.90 2.85 1.45
N VAL A 210 10.54 3.73 2.37
CA VAL A 210 9.22 3.71 3.05
C VAL A 210 8.10 4.01 2.06
N THR A 211 8.37 4.82 1.03
CA THR A 211 7.36 5.37 0.11
C THR A 211 7.43 4.82 -1.31
N CYS A 212 8.41 3.98 -1.66
CA CYS A 212 8.68 3.49 -3.03
C CYS A 212 7.54 2.71 -3.71
N ARG A 213 6.45 2.43 -3.01
CA ARG A 213 5.29 1.74 -3.59
C ARG A 213 4.37 2.65 -4.41
N TRP A 214 4.67 3.94 -4.50
CA TRP A 214 3.68 4.97 -4.83
C TRP A 214 3.90 5.72 -6.15
N ASP A 215 4.91 5.32 -6.95
CA ASP A 215 5.17 5.86 -8.29
C ASP A 215 4.70 4.95 -9.42
#